data_403415dd2814c368a202cce0ccd33a17
#
_entry.id   403415dd2814c368a202cce0ccd33a17
#
_cell.length_a   1.000
_cell.length_b   1.000
_cell.length_c   1.000
_cell.angle_alpha   90.00
_cell.angle_beta   90.00
_cell.angle_gamma   90.00
#
_symmetry.space_group_name_H-M   'P 1'
#
loop_
_entity.id
_entity.type
_entity.pdbx_description
1 polymer ?
#
loop_
_entity_poly.entity_id
_entity_poly.type
_entity_poly.pdbx_seq_one_letter_code
_entity_poly.pdbx_strand_id
1 'polypeptide(L)'
;YIDYLGVYRDGQCLAGMTEALTDQLKYGSYNYMAKCQIPSEIAYGGSVLTVNYVSTYLGNWGTMYEYVRRVNEGINKLKKYASFGQADEERLEAEMRFFRGYLYTDLLKRYKEVIIYDENLDNIKKDMPVSSEADGWNFVYNDLKYAGEHLPVDKTPNGRLTSGAAYAMLSRAMLYAERWDDARIAAEKVMGMGYELEAKEDYSNAFKAGSKEAILQYCYDKSSTVTHDFDGYMVPGGDKALDGNSMTGGFGTPTQEMVESYEYADGSGFPDWSAWHTAEGTTTTPPYAKLEPRFKATILYNGATWKGRTLQLYVDGNDGYMDFATTGQDNVHKSTTGYLIRKFASDDTNINFSSILSGQYWIEMRLAEIYLIRSEAYARQNEFGKAYADLKTIRDRVGLPELAQQNNWSDYLEDLSKERICELGMEGHRYFDLIRWGIAVRTLDHKRLHGVKITQAGGSFSYARVECDTQDRLFPEKYTIFPIPYTELQDNTLCEQNELWK
;
A
#
# COMPACT_ATOMS: atom_id res chain seq x y z
N TYR A 1 -9.24 -9.58 -8.26
CA TYR A 1 -8.17 -8.59 -8.22
C TYR A 1 -8.61 -7.37 -7.41
N ILE A 2 -7.78 -6.89 -6.52
CA ILE A 2 -8.01 -5.66 -5.76
C ILE A 2 -7.41 -4.54 -6.59
N ASP A 3 -8.26 -3.67 -7.13
CA ASP A 3 -7.81 -2.51 -7.90
C ASP A 3 -7.34 -1.42 -6.93
N TYR A 4 -6.03 -1.41 -6.66
CA TYR A 4 -5.43 -0.44 -5.73
C TYR A 4 -5.51 1.00 -6.26
N LEU A 5 -5.41 1.20 -7.58
CA LEU A 5 -5.46 2.51 -8.21
C LEU A 5 -6.87 2.95 -8.62
N GLY A 6 -7.86 2.05 -8.56
CA GLY A 6 -9.26 2.43 -8.69
C GLY A 6 -9.70 3.23 -7.47
N VAL A 7 -10.05 4.49 -7.65
CA VAL A 7 -10.44 5.36 -6.54
C VAL A 7 -11.89 5.17 -6.17
N TYR A 8 -12.76 4.98 -7.16
CA TYR A 8 -14.18 5.05 -6.96
C TYR A 8 -14.90 3.75 -7.31
N ARG A 9 -15.38 3.06 -6.30
CA ARG A 9 -16.20 1.86 -6.48
C ARG A 9 -17.39 1.87 -5.53
N ASP A 10 -18.57 1.59 -6.08
CA ASP A 10 -19.82 1.53 -5.30
C ASP A 10 -20.07 2.75 -4.41
N GLY A 11 -19.53 3.89 -4.85
CA GLY A 11 -19.64 5.15 -4.16
C GLY A 11 -18.68 5.32 -2.97
N GLN A 12 -17.61 4.55 -2.88
CA GLN A 12 -16.56 4.66 -1.88
C GLN A 12 -15.22 5.02 -2.53
N CYS A 13 -14.39 5.74 -1.78
CA CYS A 13 -13.00 5.99 -2.15
C CYS A 13 -12.14 4.83 -1.69
N LEU A 14 -11.50 4.10 -2.61
CA LEU A 14 -10.75 2.88 -2.30
C LEU A 14 -9.24 3.04 -2.35
N ALA A 15 -8.72 3.90 -3.24
CA ALA A 15 -7.29 4.08 -3.38
C ALA A 15 -6.65 4.55 -2.08
N GLY A 16 -5.64 3.84 -1.63
CA GLY A 16 -4.94 4.17 -0.38
C GLY A 16 -5.78 4.00 0.89
N MET A 17 -6.87 3.22 0.87
CA MET A 17 -7.72 3.04 2.05
C MET A 17 -6.94 2.53 3.26
N THR A 18 -6.07 1.55 3.07
CA THR A 18 -5.27 0.99 4.17
C THR A 18 -4.25 1.99 4.68
N GLU A 19 -3.68 2.85 3.84
CA GLU A 19 -2.81 3.94 4.28
C GLU A 19 -3.56 4.98 5.09
N ALA A 20 -4.80 5.29 4.72
CA ALA A 20 -5.62 6.25 5.48
C ALA A 20 -6.03 5.74 6.87
N LEU A 21 -5.89 4.44 7.13
CA LEU A 21 -6.04 3.85 8.47
C LEU A 21 -4.75 3.92 9.30
N THR A 22 -3.67 4.48 8.76
CA THR A 22 -2.34 4.51 9.39
C THR A 22 -1.89 5.94 9.71
N ASP A 23 -0.66 6.04 10.16
CA ASP A 23 0.04 7.30 10.40
C ASP A 23 0.57 8.00 9.13
N GLN A 24 0.39 7.41 7.94
CA GLN A 24 0.96 7.93 6.69
C GLN A 24 0.05 8.86 5.92
N LEU A 25 -1.25 8.63 5.95
CA LEU A 25 -2.19 9.31 5.07
C LEU A 25 -3.46 9.71 5.81
N LYS A 26 -4.06 10.79 5.31
CA LYS A 26 -5.43 11.17 5.60
C LYS A 26 -6.15 11.50 4.31
N TYR A 27 -7.44 11.16 4.22
CA TYR A 27 -8.26 11.66 3.13
C TYR A 27 -8.59 13.14 3.32
N GLY A 28 -8.49 13.88 2.20
CA GLY A 28 -8.55 15.33 2.22
C GLY A 28 -9.93 15.91 2.40
N SER A 29 -10.96 15.38 1.81
CA SER A 29 -12.25 16.07 1.79
C SER A 29 -13.27 15.46 2.74
N TYR A 30 -13.72 16.27 3.71
CA TYR A 30 -14.82 15.89 4.58
C TYR A 30 -16.18 15.91 3.89
N ASN A 31 -16.44 16.87 3.03
CA ASN A 31 -17.82 17.24 2.71
C ASN A 31 -18.32 16.75 1.35
N TYR A 32 -17.45 16.72 0.37
CA TYR A 32 -17.87 16.42 -0.99
C TYR A 32 -18.10 14.92 -1.21
N MET A 33 -17.24 14.14 -0.61
CA MET A 33 -17.26 12.70 -0.71
C MET A 33 -17.38 12.13 0.70
N ALA A 34 -18.56 12.23 1.30
CA ALA A 34 -18.84 11.61 2.60
C ALA A 34 -18.31 10.17 2.69
N LYS A 35 -18.20 9.51 1.54
CA LYS A 35 -17.68 8.19 1.36
C LYS A 35 -16.14 8.11 1.40
N CYS A 36 -15.43 9.17 1.02
CA CYS A 36 -13.97 9.26 1.16
C CYS A 36 -13.53 9.60 2.58
N GLN A 37 -14.44 10.01 3.44
CA GLN A 37 -14.19 10.25 4.86
C GLN A 37 -14.10 8.97 5.66
N ILE A 38 -14.77 7.93 5.22
CA ILE A 38 -14.99 6.72 6.00
C ILE A 38 -13.68 6.10 6.50
N PRO A 39 -12.57 6.04 5.75
CA PRO A 39 -11.30 5.62 6.33
C PRO A 39 -10.83 6.49 7.49
N SER A 40 -11.07 7.80 7.43
CA SER A 40 -10.78 8.69 8.56
C SER A 40 -11.72 8.44 9.74
N GLU A 41 -12.99 8.22 9.50
CA GLU A 41 -13.97 7.87 10.53
C GLU A 41 -13.68 6.51 11.15
N ILE A 42 -13.24 5.54 10.39
CA ILE A 42 -12.74 4.26 10.91
C ILE A 42 -11.61 4.51 11.93
N ALA A 43 -10.74 5.46 11.65
CA ALA A 43 -9.68 5.83 12.56
C ALA A 43 -10.16 6.68 13.76
N TYR A 44 -11.35 7.28 13.70
CA TYR A 44 -11.85 8.17 14.75
C TYR A 44 -12.70 7.48 15.80
N GLY A 45 -13.53 6.59 15.43
CA GLY A 45 -14.55 6.15 16.36
C GLY A 45 -14.85 4.68 16.24
N GLY A 46 -14.64 3.93 17.31
CA GLY A 46 -14.90 2.51 17.39
C GLY A 46 -16.30 2.05 16.93
N SER A 47 -17.17 2.94 16.50
CA SER A 47 -18.50 2.62 15.96
C SER A 47 -18.51 2.36 14.46
N VAL A 48 -17.45 2.64 13.74
CA VAL A 48 -17.48 2.66 12.26
C VAL A 48 -16.95 1.40 11.62
N LEU A 49 -15.95 0.73 12.18
CA LEU A 49 -15.57 -0.62 11.75
C LEU A 49 -16.58 -1.64 12.27
N THR A 50 -17.73 -1.65 11.63
CA THR A 50 -18.70 -2.72 11.80
C THR A 50 -18.32 -3.90 10.92
N VAL A 51 -18.79 -5.10 11.28
CA VAL A 51 -18.64 -6.30 10.44
C VAL A 51 -19.12 -6.03 9.01
N ASN A 52 -20.26 -5.36 8.86
CA ASN A 52 -20.78 -5.04 7.55
C ASN A 52 -19.89 -4.11 6.73
N TYR A 53 -19.32 -3.09 7.38
CA TYR A 53 -18.43 -2.14 6.71
C TYR A 53 -17.16 -2.83 6.21
N VAL A 54 -16.49 -3.59 7.10
CA VAL A 54 -15.27 -4.33 6.73
C VAL A 54 -15.55 -5.31 5.61
N SER A 55 -16.65 -6.05 5.69
CA SER A 55 -17.04 -7.02 4.65
C SER A 55 -17.24 -6.39 3.28
N THR A 56 -17.82 -5.18 3.26
CA THR A 56 -18.14 -4.49 2.00
C THR A 56 -16.92 -3.85 1.36
N TYR A 57 -16.04 -3.22 2.14
CA TYR A 57 -15.03 -2.30 1.61
C TYR A 57 -13.59 -2.72 1.83
N LEU A 58 -13.28 -3.45 2.89
CA LEU A 58 -11.91 -3.80 3.26
C LEU A 58 -11.62 -5.29 3.14
N GLY A 59 -12.61 -6.12 3.44
CA GLY A 59 -12.44 -7.55 3.63
C GLY A 59 -12.37 -8.37 2.34
N ASN A 60 -13.22 -8.03 1.39
CA ASN A 60 -13.33 -8.74 0.09
C ASN A 60 -13.57 -10.27 0.19
N TRP A 61 -14.05 -10.78 1.32
CA TRP A 61 -14.23 -12.22 1.58
C TRP A 61 -14.96 -12.92 0.44
N GLY A 62 -16.17 -12.51 0.12
CA GLY A 62 -16.99 -13.15 -0.90
C GLY A 62 -16.35 -13.12 -2.30
N THR A 63 -15.81 -11.98 -2.70
CA THR A 63 -15.14 -11.82 -4.00
C THR A 63 -13.89 -12.71 -4.11
N MET A 64 -13.10 -12.80 -3.03
CA MET A 64 -11.91 -13.68 -3.05
C MET A 64 -12.29 -15.15 -3.18
N TYR A 65 -13.32 -15.60 -2.46
CA TYR A 65 -13.80 -16.98 -2.58
C TYR A 65 -14.44 -17.28 -3.93
N GLU A 66 -15.09 -16.31 -4.57
CA GLU A 66 -15.55 -16.45 -5.95
C GLU A 66 -14.38 -16.72 -6.90
N TYR A 67 -13.26 -16.00 -6.75
CA TYR A 67 -12.08 -16.23 -7.55
C TYR A 67 -11.36 -17.53 -7.20
N VAL A 68 -11.25 -17.89 -5.92
CA VAL A 68 -10.74 -19.21 -5.49
C VAL A 68 -11.53 -20.33 -6.15
N ARG A 69 -12.86 -20.25 -6.15
CA ARG A 69 -13.69 -21.23 -6.85
C ARG A 69 -13.37 -21.33 -8.33
N ARG A 70 -13.27 -20.20 -9.03
CA ARG A 70 -12.92 -20.18 -10.46
C ARG A 70 -11.57 -20.84 -10.73
N VAL A 71 -10.58 -20.57 -9.88
CA VAL A 71 -9.25 -21.19 -9.97
C VAL A 71 -9.33 -22.69 -9.74
N ASN A 72 -10.02 -23.15 -8.72
CA ASN A 72 -10.18 -24.56 -8.40
C ASN A 72 -10.91 -25.32 -9.52
N GLU A 73 -11.99 -24.75 -10.06
CA GLU A 73 -12.67 -25.30 -11.24
C GLU A 73 -11.73 -25.37 -12.46
N GLY A 74 -10.87 -24.36 -12.64
CA GLY A 74 -9.88 -24.33 -13.71
C GLY A 74 -8.86 -25.46 -13.57
N ILE A 75 -8.26 -25.65 -12.40
CA ILE A 75 -7.29 -26.73 -12.13
C ILE A 75 -7.96 -28.10 -12.31
N ASN A 76 -9.15 -28.30 -11.76
CA ASN A 76 -9.90 -29.56 -11.90
C ASN A 76 -10.19 -29.89 -13.37
N LYS A 77 -10.63 -28.90 -14.16
CA LYS A 77 -10.92 -29.08 -15.59
C LYS A 77 -9.64 -29.30 -16.40
N LEU A 78 -8.55 -28.61 -16.06
CA LEU A 78 -7.24 -28.83 -16.68
C LEU A 78 -6.84 -30.30 -16.52
N LYS A 79 -6.81 -30.81 -15.28
CA LYS A 79 -6.43 -32.20 -14.97
C LYS A 79 -7.33 -33.23 -15.65
N LYS A 80 -8.60 -32.92 -15.88
CA LYS A 80 -9.58 -33.87 -16.41
C LYS A 80 -9.68 -33.88 -17.92
N TYR A 81 -9.49 -32.72 -18.57
CA TYR A 81 -9.82 -32.55 -19.98
C TYR A 81 -8.67 -32.03 -20.84
N ALA A 82 -7.54 -31.63 -20.26
CA ALA A 82 -6.43 -31.12 -21.05
C ALA A 82 -5.86 -32.22 -21.93
N SER A 83 -5.49 -31.81 -23.13
CA SER A 83 -4.80 -32.65 -24.13
C SER A 83 -3.60 -31.88 -24.71
N PHE A 84 -3.00 -31.02 -23.90
CA PHE A 84 -1.79 -30.25 -24.23
C PHE A 84 -0.55 -31.11 -23.98
N GLY A 85 0.61 -30.58 -24.34
CA GLY A 85 1.86 -31.16 -23.87
C GLY A 85 2.07 -30.92 -22.37
N GLN A 86 2.71 -31.84 -21.66
CA GLN A 86 2.91 -31.78 -20.20
C GLN A 86 3.43 -30.44 -19.71
N ALA A 87 4.40 -29.82 -20.40
CA ALA A 87 4.97 -28.55 -20.03
C ALA A 87 3.95 -27.40 -20.06
N ASP A 88 3.00 -27.42 -21.01
CA ASP A 88 1.93 -26.42 -21.05
C ASP A 88 0.88 -26.66 -19.96
N GLU A 89 0.58 -27.91 -19.63
CA GLU A 89 -0.34 -28.24 -18.53
C GLU A 89 0.24 -27.82 -17.19
N GLU A 90 1.51 -28.12 -16.91
CA GLU A 90 2.22 -27.71 -15.70
C GLU A 90 2.28 -26.18 -15.57
N ARG A 91 2.59 -25.48 -16.66
CA ARG A 91 2.62 -24.01 -16.68
C ARG A 91 1.25 -23.41 -16.41
N LEU A 92 0.19 -23.94 -17.01
CA LEU A 92 -1.19 -23.45 -16.77
C LEU A 92 -1.66 -23.74 -15.35
N GLU A 93 -1.35 -24.93 -14.81
CA GLU A 93 -1.60 -25.23 -13.40
C GLU A 93 -0.82 -24.29 -12.49
N ALA A 94 0.44 -23.99 -12.81
CA ALA A 94 1.28 -23.07 -12.03
C ALA A 94 0.71 -21.65 -11.99
N GLU A 95 0.19 -21.13 -13.11
CA GLU A 95 -0.47 -19.83 -13.12
C GLU A 95 -1.73 -19.83 -12.24
N MET A 96 -2.55 -20.86 -12.31
CA MET A 96 -3.75 -20.99 -11.48
C MET A 96 -3.40 -21.13 -10.00
N ARG A 97 -2.39 -21.93 -9.65
CA ARG A 97 -1.90 -22.06 -8.27
C ARG A 97 -1.31 -20.74 -7.76
N PHE A 98 -0.60 -20.00 -8.60
CA PHE A 98 -0.16 -18.65 -8.22
C PHE A 98 -1.33 -17.78 -7.78
N PHE A 99 -2.39 -17.69 -8.58
CA PHE A 99 -3.55 -16.88 -8.23
C PHE A 99 -4.25 -17.39 -6.97
N ARG A 100 -4.32 -18.68 -6.76
CA ARG A 100 -4.90 -19.26 -5.53
C ARG A 100 -4.05 -18.89 -4.31
N GLY A 101 -2.74 -19.06 -4.37
CA GLY A 101 -1.82 -18.66 -3.32
C GLY A 101 -1.85 -17.16 -3.04
N TYR A 102 -1.97 -16.34 -4.08
CA TYR A 102 -2.15 -14.89 -3.95
C TYR A 102 -3.45 -14.54 -3.18
N LEU A 103 -4.58 -15.12 -3.58
CA LEU A 103 -5.88 -14.89 -2.95
C LEU A 103 -5.89 -15.34 -1.48
N TYR A 104 -5.34 -16.52 -1.19
CA TYR A 104 -5.25 -17.00 0.18
C TYR A 104 -4.25 -16.21 1.03
N THR A 105 -3.17 -15.68 0.47
CA THR A 105 -2.29 -14.74 1.18
C THR A 105 -3.09 -13.51 1.61
N ASP A 106 -3.92 -13.00 0.73
CA ASP A 106 -4.72 -11.80 1.00
C ASP A 106 -5.85 -12.06 2.02
N LEU A 107 -6.46 -13.24 1.99
CA LEU A 107 -7.41 -13.70 3.00
C LEU A 107 -6.73 -13.88 4.38
N LEU A 108 -5.62 -14.62 4.43
CA LEU A 108 -4.93 -14.94 5.68
C LEU A 108 -4.39 -13.71 6.40
N LYS A 109 -3.81 -12.75 5.68
CA LYS A 109 -3.32 -11.51 6.31
C LYS A 109 -4.44 -10.66 6.93
N ARG A 110 -5.69 -10.86 6.51
CA ARG A 110 -6.87 -10.15 7.03
C ARG A 110 -7.59 -10.94 8.12
N TYR A 111 -7.81 -12.23 7.91
CA TYR A 111 -8.71 -13.05 8.71
C TYR A 111 -8.00 -14.07 9.59
N LYS A 112 -6.70 -14.33 9.35
CA LYS A 112 -5.87 -15.37 9.97
C LYS A 112 -6.37 -16.78 9.76
N GLU A 113 -7.62 -17.04 10.09
CA GLU A 113 -8.28 -18.34 9.87
C GLU A 113 -9.25 -18.23 8.70
N VAL A 114 -9.17 -19.18 7.77
CA VAL A 114 -9.90 -19.15 6.50
C VAL A 114 -10.43 -20.53 6.14
N ILE A 115 -11.45 -20.59 5.30
CA ILE A 115 -11.93 -21.86 4.78
C ILE A 115 -11.06 -22.25 3.59
N ILE A 116 -10.40 -23.41 3.65
CA ILE A 116 -9.57 -23.90 2.56
C ILE A 116 -10.42 -24.75 1.59
N TYR A 117 -10.51 -24.30 0.35
CA TYR A 117 -11.08 -25.02 -0.78
C TYR A 117 -9.96 -25.36 -1.76
N ASP A 118 -9.82 -26.63 -2.08
CA ASP A 118 -8.89 -27.14 -3.08
C ASP A 118 -9.59 -27.47 -4.41
N GLU A 119 -8.84 -27.99 -5.37
CA GLU A 119 -9.35 -28.40 -6.68
C GLU A 119 -10.18 -29.69 -6.65
N ASN A 120 -10.28 -30.41 -5.54
CA ASN A 120 -11.17 -31.53 -5.38
C ASN A 120 -12.59 -31.05 -5.05
N LEU A 121 -13.36 -30.78 -6.08
CA LEU A 121 -14.69 -30.20 -5.96
C LEU A 121 -15.68 -31.11 -5.19
N ASP A 122 -15.39 -32.40 -5.06
CA ASP A 122 -16.21 -33.35 -4.29
C ASP A 122 -16.09 -33.11 -2.76
N ASN A 123 -15.00 -32.43 -2.33
CA ASN A 123 -14.82 -32.05 -0.93
C ASN A 123 -15.61 -30.81 -0.51
N ILE A 124 -16.13 -30.05 -1.47
CA ILE A 124 -16.85 -28.81 -1.19
C ILE A 124 -18.22 -29.16 -0.61
N LYS A 125 -18.44 -28.76 0.64
CA LYS A 125 -19.72 -28.90 1.33
C LYS A 125 -20.32 -27.53 1.61
N LYS A 126 -21.61 -27.48 1.89
CA LYS A 126 -22.28 -26.26 2.31
C LYS A 126 -21.64 -25.69 3.58
N ASP A 127 -21.44 -26.56 4.56
CA ASP A 127 -20.86 -26.20 5.85
C ASP A 127 -19.39 -26.68 5.91
N MET A 128 -18.47 -25.75 6.06
CA MET A 128 -17.03 -25.97 6.16
C MET A 128 -16.46 -25.15 7.32
N PRO A 129 -15.69 -25.76 8.23
CA PRO A 129 -15.03 -24.98 9.29
C PRO A 129 -13.89 -24.14 8.69
N VAL A 130 -13.51 -23.08 9.40
CA VAL A 130 -12.23 -22.42 9.15
C VAL A 130 -11.08 -23.37 9.49
N SER A 131 -10.01 -23.26 8.73
CA SER A 131 -8.76 -23.97 8.97
C SER A 131 -7.86 -23.15 9.88
N SER A 132 -6.93 -23.78 10.57
CA SER A 132 -5.93 -23.07 11.36
C SER A 132 -5.10 -22.13 10.47
N GLU A 133 -4.58 -21.05 11.06
CA GLU A 133 -3.67 -20.13 10.36
C GLU A 133 -2.47 -20.88 9.77
N ALA A 134 -1.91 -21.86 10.51
CA ALA A 134 -0.78 -22.67 10.06
C ALA A 134 -1.10 -23.52 8.82
N ASP A 135 -2.29 -24.14 8.79
CA ASP A 135 -2.72 -24.93 7.62
C ASP A 135 -2.95 -24.02 6.41
N GLY A 136 -3.53 -22.83 6.63
CA GLY A 136 -3.70 -21.82 5.59
C GLY A 136 -2.36 -21.41 4.98
N TRP A 137 -1.37 -21.07 5.79
CA TRP A 137 -0.04 -20.72 5.30
C TRP A 137 0.70 -21.90 4.64
N ASN A 138 0.49 -23.14 5.09
CA ASN A 138 1.03 -24.31 4.42
C ASN A 138 0.41 -24.50 3.03
N PHE A 139 -0.88 -24.24 2.89
CA PHE A 139 -1.57 -24.30 1.60
C PHE A 139 -1.01 -23.25 0.62
N VAL A 140 -0.84 -22.02 1.07
CA VAL A 140 -0.22 -20.92 0.30
C VAL A 140 1.21 -21.28 -0.11
N TYR A 141 2.01 -21.79 0.83
CA TYR A 141 3.39 -22.18 0.56
C TYR A 141 3.46 -23.20 -0.59
N ASN A 142 2.65 -24.25 -0.54
CA ASN A 142 2.64 -25.31 -1.56
C ASN A 142 2.23 -24.76 -2.93
N ASP A 143 1.24 -23.90 -3.00
CA ASP A 143 0.78 -23.31 -4.26
C ASP A 143 1.81 -22.36 -4.87
N LEU A 144 2.36 -21.45 -4.09
CA LEU A 144 3.32 -20.47 -4.59
C LEU A 144 4.68 -21.09 -4.89
N LYS A 145 5.10 -22.11 -4.13
CA LYS A 145 6.30 -22.87 -4.43
C LYS A 145 6.15 -23.64 -5.75
N TYR A 146 5.04 -24.35 -5.94
CA TYR A 146 4.76 -25.02 -7.20
C TYR A 146 4.80 -24.04 -8.37
N ALA A 147 4.16 -22.88 -8.21
CA ALA A 147 4.18 -21.83 -9.22
C ALA A 147 5.61 -21.35 -9.52
N GLY A 148 6.43 -21.14 -8.49
CA GLY A 148 7.83 -20.73 -8.66
C GLY A 148 8.69 -21.76 -9.39
N GLU A 149 8.41 -23.04 -9.21
CA GLU A 149 9.14 -24.15 -9.83
C GLU A 149 8.74 -24.43 -11.29
N HIS A 150 7.50 -24.08 -11.70
CA HIS A 150 6.94 -24.45 -13.02
C HIS A 150 6.63 -23.25 -13.93
N LEU A 151 6.69 -22.00 -13.42
CA LEU A 151 6.58 -20.82 -14.27
C LEU A 151 7.92 -20.46 -14.92
N PRO A 152 7.90 -19.82 -16.11
CA PRO A 152 9.14 -19.43 -16.79
C PRO A 152 9.90 -18.36 -15.98
N VAL A 153 11.24 -18.44 -16.06
CA VAL A 153 12.15 -17.46 -15.44
C VAL A 153 12.27 -16.19 -16.30
N ASP A 154 11.90 -16.26 -17.57
CA ASP A 154 12.00 -15.14 -18.49
C ASP A 154 11.19 -13.93 -18.01
N LYS A 155 11.89 -12.80 -17.89
CA LYS A 155 11.32 -11.51 -17.45
C LYS A 155 10.74 -10.68 -18.60
N THR A 156 10.80 -11.15 -19.82
CA THR A 156 10.28 -10.39 -20.97
C THR A 156 8.80 -10.11 -20.77
N PRO A 157 8.36 -8.85 -20.74
CA PRO A 157 6.98 -8.49 -20.50
C PRO A 157 6.08 -9.04 -21.61
N ASN A 158 5.30 -10.05 -21.30
CA ASN A 158 4.34 -10.67 -22.23
C ASN A 158 2.93 -10.77 -21.62
N GLY A 159 2.71 -10.13 -20.46
CA GLY A 159 1.45 -10.18 -19.74
C GLY A 159 1.20 -11.46 -18.97
N ARG A 160 2.20 -12.36 -18.89
CA ARG A 160 2.10 -13.64 -18.18
C ARG A 160 2.89 -13.62 -16.87
N LEU A 161 2.55 -14.54 -15.97
CA LEU A 161 3.25 -14.73 -14.71
C LEU A 161 4.63 -15.37 -14.92
N THR A 162 5.56 -15.04 -14.03
CA THR A 162 6.93 -15.54 -14.03
C THR A 162 7.27 -16.27 -12.73
N SER A 163 8.29 -17.10 -12.76
CA SER A 163 8.89 -17.71 -11.56
C SER A 163 9.27 -16.65 -10.53
N GLY A 164 9.81 -15.52 -10.99
CA GLY A 164 10.15 -14.39 -10.13
C GLY A 164 8.95 -13.83 -9.38
N ALA A 165 7.81 -13.65 -10.05
CA ALA A 165 6.57 -13.21 -9.42
C ALA A 165 6.08 -14.19 -8.34
N ALA A 166 6.19 -15.50 -8.61
CA ALA A 166 5.76 -16.53 -7.66
C ALA A 166 6.65 -16.58 -6.42
N TYR A 167 7.98 -16.55 -6.58
CA TYR A 167 8.89 -16.53 -5.43
C TYR A 167 8.84 -15.22 -4.67
N ALA A 168 8.61 -14.08 -5.34
CA ALA A 168 8.40 -12.81 -4.67
C ALA A 168 7.15 -12.85 -3.79
N MET A 169 6.04 -13.36 -4.34
CA MET A 169 4.81 -13.52 -3.56
C MET A 169 4.96 -14.55 -2.43
N LEU A 170 5.71 -15.62 -2.65
CA LEU A 170 6.04 -16.60 -1.63
C LEU A 170 6.85 -15.96 -0.49
N SER A 171 7.85 -15.12 -0.80
CA SER A 171 8.65 -14.43 0.21
C SER A 171 7.79 -13.52 1.09
N ARG A 172 6.87 -12.75 0.49
CA ARG A 172 5.90 -11.91 1.21
C ARG A 172 4.96 -12.76 2.08
N ALA A 173 4.38 -13.83 1.52
CA ALA A 173 3.47 -14.70 2.24
C ALA A 173 4.16 -15.36 3.46
N MET A 174 5.38 -15.84 3.28
CA MET A 174 6.13 -16.48 4.38
C MET A 174 6.60 -15.47 5.43
N LEU A 175 6.82 -14.21 5.07
CA LEU A 175 7.05 -13.13 6.02
C LEU A 175 5.82 -12.93 6.95
N TYR A 176 4.60 -12.93 6.38
CA TYR A 176 3.36 -12.86 7.15
C TYR A 176 3.11 -14.10 8.00
N ALA A 177 3.52 -15.26 7.50
CA ALA A 177 3.43 -16.53 8.21
C ALA A 177 4.48 -16.69 9.33
N GLU A 178 5.38 -15.72 9.52
CA GLU A 178 6.54 -15.76 10.42
C GLU A 178 7.49 -16.95 10.15
N ARG A 179 7.47 -17.44 8.90
CA ARG A 179 8.35 -18.51 8.41
C ARG A 179 9.61 -17.89 7.80
N TRP A 180 10.50 -17.41 8.67
CA TRP A 180 11.64 -16.55 8.30
C TRP A 180 12.60 -17.20 7.31
N ASP A 181 12.91 -18.50 7.47
CA ASP A 181 13.75 -19.24 6.53
C ASP A 181 13.13 -19.34 5.14
N ASP A 182 11.85 -19.66 5.07
CA ASP A 182 11.15 -19.78 3.79
C ASP A 182 11.03 -18.42 3.09
N ALA A 183 10.76 -17.36 3.84
CA ALA A 183 10.74 -16.00 3.33
C ALA A 183 12.10 -15.59 2.75
N ARG A 184 13.18 -15.84 3.49
CA ARG A 184 14.55 -15.58 3.06
C ARG A 184 14.94 -16.36 1.81
N ILE A 185 14.70 -17.67 1.80
CA ILE A 185 15.04 -18.54 0.68
C ILE A 185 14.30 -18.11 -0.60
N ALA A 186 13.02 -17.78 -0.48
CA ALA A 186 12.24 -17.29 -1.61
C ALA A 186 12.76 -15.94 -2.12
N ALA A 187 13.10 -15.01 -1.23
CA ALA A 187 13.71 -13.73 -1.58
C ALA A 187 15.05 -13.90 -2.32
N GLU A 188 15.92 -14.79 -1.84
CA GLU A 188 17.21 -15.12 -2.48
C GLU A 188 17.02 -15.69 -3.89
N LYS A 189 15.97 -16.48 -4.12
CA LYS A 189 15.62 -16.98 -5.49
C LYS A 189 15.34 -15.80 -6.42
N VAL A 190 14.53 -14.83 -5.99
CA VAL A 190 14.21 -13.64 -6.78
C VAL A 190 15.45 -12.80 -7.08
N MET A 191 16.30 -12.57 -6.09
CA MET A 191 17.53 -11.80 -6.25
C MET A 191 18.50 -12.41 -7.27
N GLY A 192 18.46 -13.72 -7.43
CA GLY A 192 19.24 -14.44 -8.45
C GLY A 192 18.69 -14.32 -9.89
N MET A 193 17.54 -13.67 -10.09
CA MET A 193 16.86 -13.61 -11.40
C MET A 193 17.16 -12.33 -12.21
N GLY A 194 18.11 -11.49 -11.75
CA GLY A 194 18.60 -10.34 -12.49
C GLY A 194 17.62 -9.15 -12.54
N TYR A 195 16.77 -8.97 -11.54
CA TYR A 195 16.10 -7.70 -11.29
C TYR A 195 17.12 -6.70 -10.73
N GLU A 196 16.91 -5.41 -10.99
CA GLU A 196 17.84 -4.36 -10.61
C GLU A 196 17.10 -3.21 -9.91
N LEU A 197 17.73 -2.60 -8.90
CA LEU A 197 17.20 -1.38 -8.31
C LEU A 197 17.38 -0.21 -9.30
N GLU A 198 16.40 0.67 -9.35
CA GLU A 198 16.52 1.92 -10.12
C GLU A 198 17.61 2.81 -9.51
N ALA A 199 18.32 3.55 -10.35
CA ALA A 199 19.33 4.49 -9.88
C ALA A 199 18.71 5.66 -9.08
N LYS A 200 19.53 6.35 -8.29
CA LYS A 200 19.11 7.49 -7.46
C LYS A 200 18.35 8.54 -8.27
N GLU A 201 18.89 8.91 -9.42
CA GLU A 201 18.32 9.92 -10.33
C GLU A 201 17.01 9.50 -10.94
N ASP A 202 16.83 8.19 -11.10
CA ASP A 202 15.67 7.53 -11.74
C ASP A 202 14.73 6.88 -10.73
N TYR A 203 14.90 7.14 -9.43
CA TYR A 203 14.13 6.47 -8.37
C TYR A 203 12.61 6.42 -8.63
N SER A 204 12.05 7.49 -9.18
CA SER A 204 10.61 7.54 -9.49
C SER A 204 10.16 6.52 -10.55
N ASN A 205 11.10 5.91 -11.29
CA ASN A 205 10.79 4.86 -12.25
C ASN A 205 10.48 3.52 -11.56
N ALA A 206 10.89 3.35 -10.30
CA ALA A 206 10.64 2.13 -9.53
C ALA A 206 9.15 1.72 -9.46
N PHE A 207 8.24 2.68 -9.61
CA PHE A 207 6.80 2.46 -9.59
C PHE A 207 6.08 2.90 -10.87
N LYS A 208 6.81 2.91 -12.02
CA LYS A 208 6.27 3.22 -13.34
C LYS A 208 6.40 2.04 -14.31
N ALA A 209 5.69 2.11 -15.41
CA ALA A 209 5.85 1.16 -16.51
C ALA A 209 7.31 1.10 -16.98
N GLY A 210 7.84 -0.09 -17.18
CA GLY A 210 9.24 -0.30 -17.59
C GLY A 210 10.26 -0.28 -16.46
N SER A 211 9.82 -0.24 -15.20
CA SER A 211 10.71 -0.34 -14.04
C SER A 211 11.58 -1.60 -14.08
N LYS A 212 12.88 -1.44 -13.82
CA LYS A 212 13.83 -2.55 -13.67
C LYS A 212 13.58 -3.36 -12.38
N GLU A 213 12.93 -2.73 -11.40
CA GLU A 213 12.56 -3.36 -10.13
C GLU A 213 11.30 -4.19 -10.23
N ALA A 214 10.43 -3.96 -11.22
CA ALA A 214 9.12 -4.58 -11.30
C ALA A 214 9.21 -6.10 -11.46
N ILE A 215 8.61 -6.83 -10.53
CA ILE A 215 8.56 -8.29 -10.50
C ILE A 215 7.15 -8.79 -10.82
N LEU A 216 6.14 -8.18 -10.19
CA LEU A 216 4.73 -8.41 -10.45
C LEU A 216 4.04 -7.07 -10.63
N GLN A 217 3.32 -6.90 -11.72
CA GLN A 217 2.67 -5.63 -12.04
C GLN A 217 1.32 -5.84 -12.71
N TYR A 218 0.44 -4.88 -12.51
CA TYR A 218 -0.80 -4.75 -13.26
C TYR A 218 -0.63 -3.65 -14.32
N CYS A 219 -0.77 -4.05 -15.58
CA CYS A 219 -0.53 -3.17 -16.72
C CYS A 219 -1.84 -2.51 -17.14
N TYR A 220 -2.00 -1.23 -16.80
CA TYR A 220 -3.05 -0.40 -17.33
C TYR A 220 -2.66 0.15 -18.70
N ASP A 221 -3.62 0.37 -19.58
CA ASP A 221 -3.36 0.83 -20.94
C ASP A 221 -4.42 1.82 -21.41
N LYS A 222 -3.99 3.07 -21.67
CA LYS A 222 -4.85 4.14 -22.20
C LYS A 222 -5.40 3.84 -23.60
N SER A 223 -4.75 2.98 -24.38
CA SER A 223 -5.22 2.58 -25.72
C SER A 223 -6.34 1.54 -25.65
N SER A 224 -6.59 0.98 -24.49
CA SER A 224 -7.65 0.03 -24.20
C SER A 224 -8.63 0.60 -23.18
N THR A 225 -9.59 -0.22 -22.74
CA THR A 225 -10.51 0.14 -21.63
C THR A 225 -9.94 -0.20 -20.25
N VAL A 226 -8.69 -0.66 -20.16
CA VAL A 226 -8.04 -1.06 -18.90
C VAL A 226 -7.32 0.14 -18.30
N THR A 227 -8.08 1.05 -17.72
CA THR A 227 -7.62 2.30 -17.13
C THR A 227 -8.18 2.45 -15.71
N HIS A 228 -7.68 3.45 -14.97
CA HIS A 228 -8.18 3.80 -13.64
C HIS A 228 -8.33 5.33 -13.49
N ASP A 229 -9.00 5.76 -12.45
CA ASP A 229 -9.39 7.14 -12.18
C ASP A 229 -8.53 7.85 -11.10
N PHE A 230 -7.39 7.26 -10.71
CA PHE A 230 -6.52 7.75 -9.63
C PHE A 230 -6.19 9.25 -9.79
N ASP A 231 -5.78 9.65 -10.99
CA ASP A 231 -5.38 11.04 -11.26
C ASP A 231 -6.53 12.02 -10.99
N GLY A 232 -7.77 11.65 -11.33
CA GLY A 232 -8.93 12.52 -11.12
C GLY A 232 -9.18 12.90 -9.66
N TYR A 233 -8.75 12.06 -8.74
CA TYR A 233 -9.03 12.26 -7.31
C TYR A 233 -7.78 12.59 -6.48
N MET A 234 -6.61 12.12 -6.88
CA MET A 234 -5.41 12.21 -6.04
C MET A 234 -4.46 13.34 -6.39
N VAL A 235 -4.52 13.89 -7.62
CA VAL A 235 -3.67 15.02 -8.05
C VAL A 235 -3.99 16.32 -7.32
N PRO A 236 -3.11 17.35 -7.39
CA PRO A 236 -3.42 18.68 -6.87
C PRO A 236 -4.69 19.29 -7.47
N GLY A 237 -5.52 19.90 -6.62
CA GLY A 237 -6.79 20.49 -7.03
C GLY A 237 -6.67 21.60 -8.08
N GLY A 238 -5.52 22.28 -8.15
CA GLY A 238 -5.21 23.27 -9.20
C GLY A 238 -5.08 22.68 -10.60
N ASP A 239 -4.96 21.34 -10.75
CA ASP A 239 -4.93 20.67 -12.06
C ASP A 239 -6.29 20.76 -12.79
N LYS A 240 -7.36 21.12 -12.09
CA LYS A 240 -8.66 21.47 -12.71
C LYS A 240 -8.54 22.51 -13.83
N ALA A 241 -7.52 23.37 -13.76
CA ALA A 241 -7.27 24.36 -14.80
C ALA A 241 -6.81 23.72 -16.12
N LEU A 242 -6.24 22.51 -16.08
CA LEU A 242 -5.82 21.75 -17.27
C LEU A 242 -7.01 21.00 -17.90
N ASP A 243 -7.96 20.56 -17.09
CA ASP A 243 -9.09 19.73 -17.51
C ASP A 243 -10.41 20.50 -17.68
N GLY A 244 -10.52 21.67 -17.04
CA GLY A 244 -11.79 22.41 -16.97
C GLY A 244 -12.84 21.75 -16.08
N ASN A 245 -12.49 20.70 -15.35
CA ASN A 245 -13.39 19.97 -14.45
C ASN A 245 -13.26 20.49 -13.01
N SER A 246 -14.39 20.81 -12.37
CA SER A 246 -14.43 21.28 -11.00
C SER A 246 -14.20 20.18 -9.95
N MET A 247 -14.17 18.92 -10.37
CA MET A 247 -14.18 17.73 -9.51
C MET A 247 -12.81 17.06 -9.42
N THR A 248 -11.71 17.82 -9.39
CA THR A 248 -10.35 17.31 -9.50
C THR A 248 -9.60 17.39 -8.20
N GLY A 249 -9.04 16.26 -7.77
CA GLY A 249 -7.90 16.15 -6.86
C GLY A 249 -8.13 16.39 -5.38
N GLY A 250 -7.04 16.37 -4.64
CA GLY A 250 -6.96 16.74 -3.24
C GLY A 250 -7.35 15.65 -2.22
N PHE A 251 -7.60 14.40 -2.66
CA PHE A 251 -8.09 13.37 -1.73
C PHE A 251 -6.98 12.64 -0.97
N GLY A 252 -5.82 12.42 -1.56
CA GLY A 252 -4.71 11.78 -0.89
C GLY A 252 -3.77 12.79 -0.22
N THR A 253 -3.83 12.92 1.10
CA THR A 253 -3.05 13.92 1.85
C THR A 253 -2.11 13.24 2.84
N PRO A 254 -0.80 13.07 2.48
CA PRO A 254 0.21 12.55 3.41
C PRO A 254 0.28 13.37 4.69
N THR A 255 0.57 12.71 5.80
CA THR A 255 0.64 13.35 7.11
C THR A 255 2.01 13.99 7.36
N GLN A 256 2.10 14.87 8.37
CA GLN A 256 3.36 15.39 8.83
C GLN A 256 4.24 14.28 9.41
N GLU A 257 3.66 13.28 10.07
CA GLU A 257 4.36 12.11 10.60
C GLU A 257 5.11 11.36 9.49
N MET A 258 4.48 11.19 8.32
CA MET A 258 5.15 10.60 7.17
C MET A 258 6.29 11.48 6.65
N VAL A 259 6.08 12.80 6.56
CA VAL A 259 7.12 13.73 6.10
C VAL A 259 8.33 13.72 7.02
N GLU A 260 8.12 13.63 8.32
CA GLU A 260 9.19 13.58 9.33
C GLU A 260 10.00 12.28 9.32
N SER A 261 9.54 11.27 8.59
CA SER A 261 10.28 10.02 8.43
C SER A 261 11.44 10.11 7.43
N TYR A 262 11.54 11.18 6.62
CA TYR A 262 12.59 11.36 5.62
C TYR A 262 13.82 12.10 6.18
N GLU A 263 14.99 11.62 5.79
CA GLU A 263 16.30 12.22 6.16
C GLU A 263 16.74 13.31 5.18
N TYR A 264 17.77 14.06 5.57
CA TYR A 264 18.47 14.93 4.63
C TYR A 264 19.19 14.13 3.54
N ALA A 265 19.17 14.62 2.31
CA ALA A 265 19.81 13.98 1.14
C ALA A 265 21.34 13.91 1.22
N ASP A 266 21.95 14.73 2.10
CA ASP A 266 23.39 14.74 2.34
C ASP A 266 23.84 13.74 3.42
N GLY A 267 22.88 12.98 3.98
CA GLY A 267 23.14 11.97 5.00
C GLY A 267 23.42 12.52 6.39
N SER A 268 23.15 13.80 6.64
CA SER A 268 23.36 14.42 7.97
C SER A 268 22.28 14.01 9.01
N GLY A 269 21.39 13.08 8.65
CA GLY A 269 20.34 12.56 9.52
C GLY A 269 18.98 13.25 9.30
N PHE A 270 18.13 13.18 10.31
CA PHE A 270 16.79 13.77 10.26
C PHE A 270 16.82 15.27 10.55
N PRO A 271 15.93 16.06 9.88
CA PRO A 271 15.72 17.44 10.29
C PRO A 271 15.27 17.55 11.74
N ASP A 272 15.72 18.58 12.44
CA ASP A 272 15.09 18.99 13.69
C ASP A 272 13.79 19.74 13.38
N TRP A 273 12.67 19.05 13.48
CA TRP A 273 11.36 19.59 13.18
C TRP A 273 10.77 20.50 14.28
N SER A 274 11.44 20.66 15.40
CA SER A 274 10.93 21.45 16.57
C SER A 274 10.56 22.88 16.20
N ALA A 275 11.29 23.50 15.26
CA ALA A 275 11.01 24.85 14.77
C ALA A 275 9.62 24.99 14.11
N TRP A 276 9.06 23.89 13.59
CA TRP A 276 7.75 23.85 12.92
C TRP A 276 6.65 23.24 13.79
N HIS A 277 7.00 22.67 14.96
CA HIS A 277 6.05 22.10 15.91
C HIS A 277 5.41 23.16 16.81
N THR A 278 5.11 24.33 16.25
CA THR A 278 4.48 25.45 16.96
C THR A 278 3.11 25.75 16.37
N ALA A 279 2.12 25.98 17.24
CA ALA A 279 0.78 26.34 16.82
C ALA A 279 0.72 27.79 16.23
N GLU A 280 1.60 28.65 16.67
CA GLU A 280 1.69 30.06 16.19
C GLU A 280 2.29 30.12 14.78
N GLY A 281 2.98 29.06 14.35
CA GLY A 281 3.66 29.00 13.08
C GLY A 281 5.01 29.74 13.06
N THR A 282 5.77 29.51 12.00
CA THR A 282 7.08 30.12 11.75
C THR A 282 7.21 30.52 10.29
N THR A 283 7.96 31.58 10.02
CA THR A 283 8.31 32.00 8.64
C THR A 283 9.50 31.24 8.08
N THR A 284 10.13 30.39 8.88
CA THR A 284 11.20 29.50 8.39
C THR A 284 10.61 28.44 7.48
N THR A 285 11.05 28.37 6.23
CA THR A 285 10.62 27.35 5.28
C THR A 285 11.11 25.98 5.71
N PRO A 286 10.22 24.96 5.78
CA PRO A 286 10.64 23.59 6.06
C PRO A 286 11.67 23.09 5.03
N PRO A 287 12.56 22.15 5.40
CA PRO A 287 13.70 21.77 4.57
C PRO A 287 13.36 20.84 3.40
N TYR A 288 12.20 20.92 2.82
CA TYR A 288 11.69 20.02 1.77
C TYR A 288 12.67 19.81 0.61
N ALA A 289 13.31 20.90 0.16
CA ALA A 289 14.27 20.83 -0.95
C ALA A 289 15.54 20.03 -0.63
N LYS A 290 15.85 19.88 0.68
CA LYS A 290 17.04 19.18 1.18
C LYS A 290 16.78 17.73 1.56
N LEU A 291 15.50 17.29 1.58
CA LEU A 291 15.16 15.91 1.91
C LEU A 291 15.55 14.95 0.78
N GLU A 292 15.77 13.72 1.17
CA GLU A 292 16.20 12.63 0.30
C GLU A 292 15.27 12.40 -0.93
N PRO A 293 15.74 11.74 -1.99
CA PRO A 293 15.01 11.62 -3.26
C PRO A 293 13.62 10.97 -3.13
N ARG A 294 13.45 10.01 -2.22
CA ARG A 294 12.17 9.32 -2.00
C ARG A 294 11.06 10.24 -1.55
N PHE A 295 11.38 11.26 -0.73
CA PHE A 295 10.43 12.30 -0.36
C PHE A 295 9.82 12.98 -1.59
N LYS A 296 10.68 13.49 -2.48
CA LYS A 296 10.26 14.23 -3.69
C LYS A 296 9.51 13.34 -4.69
N ALA A 297 9.79 12.03 -4.69
CA ALA A 297 9.10 11.08 -5.55
C ALA A 297 7.73 10.67 -5.01
N THR A 298 7.51 10.78 -3.71
CA THR A 298 6.30 10.30 -3.03
C THR A 298 5.34 11.43 -2.66
N ILE A 299 5.84 12.61 -2.30
CA ILE A 299 5.06 13.69 -1.70
C ILE A 299 5.20 15.00 -2.49
N LEU A 300 4.08 15.66 -2.74
CA LEU A 300 3.99 17.02 -3.23
C LEU A 300 3.81 17.98 -2.04
N TYR A 301 4.50 19.11 -2.10
CA TYR A 301 4.53 20.11 -1.04
C TYR A 301 4.44 21.54 -1.60
N ASN A 302 4.17 22.54 -0.79
CA ASN A 302 4.08 23.93 -1.22
C ASN A 302 5.39 24.40 -1.88
N GLY A 303 5.29 24.96 -3.09
CA GLY A 303 6.44 25.41 -3.86
C GLY A 303 7.11 24.33 -4.72
N ALA A 304 6.67 23.06 -4.66
CA ALA A 304 7.16 22.02 -5.55
C ALA A 304 6.75 22.27 -7.02
N THR A 305 7.60 21.82 -7.93
CA THR A 305 7.26 21.84 -9.36
C THR A 305 6.40 20.63 -9.70
N TRP A 306 5.26 20.88 -10.36
CA TRP A 306 4.33 19.88 -10.79
C TRP A 306 3.72 20.26 -12.15
N LYS A 307 3.84 19.42 -13.16
CA LYS A 307 3.30 19.64 -14.52
C LYS A 307 3.62 21.03 -15.07
N GLY A 308 4.87 21.49 -14.87
CA GLY A 308 5.35 22.79 -15.35
C GLY A 308 4.89 24.02 -14.57
N ARG A 309 4.19 23.85 -13.45
CA ARG A 309 3.74 24.93 -12.55
C ARG A 309 4.31 24.77 -11.13
N THR A 310 4.27 25.81 -10.34
CA THR A 310 4.60 25.79 -8.92
C THR A 310 3.33 25.54 -8.11
N LEU A 311 3.36 24.56 -7.22
CA LEU A 311 2.22 24.25 -6.35
C LEU A 311 1.98 25.33 -5.30
N GLN A 312 0.70 25.61 -5.04
CA GLN A 312 0.20 26.62 -4.14
C GLN A 312 -0.64 25.96 -3.03
N LEU A 313 0.02 25.20 -2.16
CA LEU A 313 -0.61 24.46 -1.05
C LEU A 313 -0.73 25.32 0.22
N TYR A 314 -1.10 26.57 0.08
CA TYR A 314 -1.38 27.48 1.19
C TYR A 314 -2.86 27.88 1.20
N VAL A 315 -3.32 28.47 2.30
CA VAL A 315 -4.69 29.00 2.42
C VAL A 315 -4.94 29.97 1.28
N ASP A 316 -6.05 29.80 0.56
CA ASP A 316 -6.45 30.54 -0.64
C ASP A 316 -5.56 30.32 -1.88
N GLY A 317 -4.55 29.45 -1.83
CA GLY A 317 -3.81 29.01 -3.01
C GLY A 317 -4.66 28.10 -3.92
N ASN A 318 -4.27 27.97 -5.18
CA ASN A 318 -5.01 27.15 -6.16
C ASN A 318 -5.09 25.66 -5.76
N ASP A 319 -4.02 25.12 -5.16
CA ASP A 319 -3.97 23.74 -4.67
C ASP A 319 -4.33 23.64 -3.18
N GLY A 320 -4.46 24.72 -2.55
CA GLY A 320 -4.89 25.19 -1.25
C GLY A 320 -4.90 24.22 -0.06
N TYR A 321 -5.11 24.81 1.11
CA TYR A 321 -5.32 24.12 2.37
C TYR A 321 -6.76 24.32 2.84
N MET A 322 -7.34 23.30 3.47
CA MET A 322 -8.61 23.41 4.20
C MET A 322 -8.54 22.68 5.53
N ASP A 323 -9.21 23.22 6.53
CA ASP A 323 -9.44 22.48 7.78
C ASP A 323 -10.37 21.30 7.50
N PHE A 324 -10.06 20.12 8.03
CA PHE A 324 -10.80 18.88 7.76
C PHE A 324 -12.32 19.01 8.05
N ALA A 325 -12.68 19.72 9.10
CA ALA A 325 -14.08 19.94 9.48
C ALA A 325 -14.77 21.03 8.67
N THR A 326 -14.06 21.71 7.74
CA THR A 326 -14.65 22.78 6.95
C THR A 326 -15.66 22.22 5.96
N THR A 327 -16.87 22.75 5.97
CA THR A 327 -17.97 22.39 5.09
C THR A 327 -18.07 23.36 3.91
N GLY A 328 -18.43 22.85 2.73
CA GLY A 328 -18.68 23.67 1.54
C GLY A 328 -18.02 23.10 0.29
N GLN A 329 -18.70 23.22 -0.87
CA GLN A 329 -18.24 22.65 -2.13
C GLN A 329 -16.94 23.29 -2.65
N ASP A 330 -16.70 24.55 -2.36
CA ASP A 330 -15.52 25.28 -2.85
C ASP A 330 -14.21 24.87 -2.21
N ASN A 331 -14.27 24.03 -1.16
CA ASN A 331 -13.11 23.60 -0.37
C ASN A 331 -12.73 22.14 -0.59
N VAL A 332 -13.43 21.41 -1.45
CA VAL A 332 -13.34 19.94 -1.54
C VAL A 332 -12.09 19.41 -2.24
N HIS A 333 -11.37 20.21 -3.00
CA HIS A 333 -10.20 19.78 -3.80
C HIS A 333 -8.89 20.30 -3.22
N LYS A 334 -8.84 20.44 -1.89
CA LYS A 334 -7.71 21.02 -1.18
C LYS A 334 -7.12 20.03 -0.17
N SER A 335 -5.84 20.18 0.07
CA SER A 335 -5.16 19.37 1.08
C SER A 335 -5.65 19.69 2.50
N THR A 336 -5.82 18.66 3.33
CA THR A 336 -6.10 18.82 4.76
C THR A 336 -4.84 18.73 5.63
N THR A 337 -3.70 18.36 5.03
CA THR A 337 -2.41 18.24 5.72
C THR A 337 -1.34 19.19 5.19
N GLY A 338 -1.61 19.95 4.14
CA GLY A 338 -0.61 20.77 3.45
C GLY A 338 0.30 19.98 2.49
N TYR A 339 0.02 18.70 2.29
CA TYR A 339 0.73 17.79 1.38
C TYR A 339 -0.24 17.05 0.47
N LEU A 340 0.27 16.54 -0.66
CA LEU A 340 -0.48 15.68 -1.58
C LEU A 340 0.40 14.51 -2.05
N ILE A 341 -0.23 13.45 -2.51
CA ILE A 341 0.48 12.29 -3.08
C ILE A 341 1.06 12.67 -4.44
N ARG A 342 2.32 12.30 -4.69
CA ARG A 342 2.94 12.30 -6.02
C ARG A 342 3.05 10.89 -6.60
N LYS A 343 3.35 9.92 -5.74
CA LYS A 343 3.51 8.52 -6.15
C LYS A 343 2.25 8.03 -6.87
N PHE A 344 2.41 7.36 -8.00
CA PHE A 344 1.36 6.90 -8.90
C PHE A 344 0.56 7.98 -9.64
N ALA A 345 0.71 9.27 -9.33
CA ALA A 345 0.10 10.33 -10.09
C ALA A 345 0.84 10.55 -11.41
N SER A 346 0.11 10.72 -12.50
CA SER A 346 0.68 10.94 -13.83
C SER A 346 1.22 12.36 -13.99
N ASP A 347 2.42 12.49 -14.53
CA ASP A 347 3.02 13.77 -14.89
C ASP A 347 2.45 14.33 -16.23
N ASP A 348 1.53 13.60 -16.90
CA ASP A 348 0.93 14.00 -18.16
C ASP A 348 0.08 15.28 -17.99
N THR A 349 0.29 16.23 -18.89
CA THR A 349 -0.48 17.50 -18.94
C THR A 349 -1.71 17.41 -19.83
N ASN A 350 -1.80 16.38 -20.67
CA ASN A 350 -2.97 16.12 -21.50
C ASN A 350 -3.94 15.22 -20.69
N ILE A 351 -4.71 15.86 -19.84
CA ILE A 351 -5.64 15.20 -18.92
C ILE A 351 -7.06 15.65 -19.19
N ASN A 352 -7.97 14.70 -19.06
CA ASN A 352 -9.40 14.94 -18.92
C ASN A 352 -9.94 13.84 -18.00
N PHE A 353 -10.10 14.17 -16.72
CA PHE A 353 -10.41 13.19 -15.67
C PHE A 353 -11.77 12.50 -15.84
N SER A 354 -12.61 12.99 -16.74
CA SER A 354 -13.88 12.34 -17.08
C SER A 354 -13.82 11.45 -18.32
N SER A 355 -12.79 11.61 -19.15
CA SER A 355 -12.68 10.90 -20.44
C SER A 355 -11.30 10.34 -20.76
N ILE A 356 -10.22 10.87 -20.18
CA ILE A 356 -8.84 10.39 -20.35
C ILE A 356 -8.35 9.87 -19.01
N LEU A 357 -8.71 8.63 -18.70
CA LEU A 357 -8.32 7.95 -17.49
C LEU A 357 -6.83 7.57 -17.52
N SER A 358 -6.26 7.31 -16.35
CA SER A 358 -4.84 6.98 -16.20
C SER A 358 -4.50 5.57 -16.69
N GLY A 359 -3.37 5.45 -17.35
CA GLY A 359 -2.72 4.19 -17.69
C GLY A 359 -1.46 3.94 -16.85
N GLN A 360 -1.31 4.61 -15.70
CA GLN A 360 -0.21 4.39 -14.78
C GLN A 360 -0.27 2.96 -14.21
N TYR A 361 0.85 2.23 -14.32
CA TYR A 361 0.92 0.85 -13.82
C TYR A 361 0.86 0.80 -12.29
N TRP A 362 0.26 -0.26 -11.77
CA TRP A 362 0.43 -0.69 -10.39
C TRP A 362 1.53 -1.75 -10.31
N ILE A 363 2.60 -1.44 -9.59
CA ILE A 363 3.66 -2.40 -9.32
C ILE A 363 3.34 -3.09 -7.99
N GLU A 364 2.87 -4.31 -8.07
CA GLU A 364 2.46 -5.09 -6.89
C GLU A 364 3.66 -5.58 -6.09
N MET A 365 4.73 -6.00 -6.78
CA MET A 365 5.97 -6.44 -6.15
C MET A 365 7.17 -5.91 -6.91
N ARG A 366 8.14 -5.38 -6.19
CA ARG A 366 9.40 -4.85 -6.73
C ARG A 366 10.60 -5.25 -5.87
N LEU A 367 11.78 -5.19 -6.47
CA LEU A 367 13.01 -5.70 -5.86
C LEU A 367 13.34 -5.06 -4.50
N ALA A 368 13.05 -3.78 -4.31
CA ALA A 368 13.30 -3.13 -3.02
C ALA A 368 12.54 -3.78 -1.86
N GLU A 369 11.28 -4.21 -2.09
CA GLU A 369 10.54 -4.96 -1.07
C GLU A 369 11.21 -6.29 -0.75
N ILE A 370 11.76 -6.98 -1.76
CA ILE A 370 12.46 -8.26 -1.57
C ILE A 370 13.68 -8.11 -0.66
N TYR A 371 14.45 -7.03 -0.81
CA TYR A 371 15.55 -6.69 0.12
C TYR A 371 15.03 -6.49 1.54
N LEU A 372 13.93 -5.74 1.70
CA LEU A 372 13.36 -5.45 3.02
C LEU A 372 12.72 -6.69 3.68
N ILE A 373 12.14 -7.61 2.90
CA ILE A 373 11.66 -8.91 3.39
C ILE A 373 12.84 -9.75 3.90
N ARG A 374 13.91 -9.87 3.11
CA ARG A 374 15.09 -10.65 3.49
C ARG A 374 15.80 -10.05 4.69
N SER A 375 15.92 -8.73 4.74
CA SER A 375 16.46 -7.99 5.87
C SER A 375 15.72 -8.32 7.18
N GLU A 376 14.39 -8.24 7.15
CA GLU A 376 13.57 -8.60 8.32
C GLU A 376 13.73 -10.07 8.71
N ALA A 377 13.72 -10.97 7.74
CA ALA A 377 13.90 -12.40 7.99
C ALA A 377 15.24 -12.70 8.67
N TYR A 378 16.33 -12.07 8.24
CA TYR A 378 17.64 -12.16 8.91
C TYR A 378 17.60 -11.63 10.35
N ALA A 379 17.00 -10.46 10.58
CA ALA A 379 16.92 -9.87 11.92
C ALA A 379 16.11 -10.75 12.88
N ARG A 380 15.01 -11.35 12.42
CA ARG A 380 14.20 -12.29 13.20
C ARG A 380 14.97 -13.57 13.58
N GLN A 381 16.01 -13.89 12.83
CA GLN A 381 16.94 -14.99 13.10
C GLN A 381 18.20 -14.56 13.88
N ASN A 382 18.21 -13.31 14.37
CA ASN A 382 19.34 -12.68 15.06
C ASN A 382 20.60 -12.50 14.17
N GLU A 383 20.45 -12.50 12.85
CA GLU A 383 21.52 -12.27 11.89
C GLU A 383 21.61 -10.76 11.50
N PHE A 384 21.68 -9.89 12.50
CA PHE A 384 21.59 -8.43 12.32
C PHE A 384 22.61 -7.86 11.33
N GLY A 385 23.84 -8.39 11.26
CA GLY A 385 24.82 -7.94 10.28
C GLY A 385 24.34 -8.12 8.83
N LYS A 386 23.66 -9.24 8.51
CA LYS A 386 23.10 -9.47 7.18
C LYS A 386 21.85 -8.61 6.94
N ALA A 387 21.05 -8.43 7.99
CA ALA A 387 19.88 -7.57 7.93
C ALA A 387 20.25 -6.13 7.56
N TYR A 388 21.24 -5.56 8.24
CA TYR A 388 21.76 -4.20 7.95
C TYR A 388 22.45 -4.10 6.58
N ALA A 389 23.04 -5.17 6.07
CA ALA A 389 23.60 -5.17 4.71
C ALA A 389 22.50 -4.98 3.64
N ASP A 390 21.32 -5.55 3.84
CA ASP A 390 20.18 -5.32 2.94
C ASP A 390 19.62 -3.90 3.08
N LEU A 391 19.46 -3.38 4.30
CA LEU A 391 19.08 -1.99 4.52
C LEU A 391 20.09 -1.03 3.87
N LYS A 392 21.38 -1.32 4.02
CA LYS A 392 22.44 -0.53 3.38
C LYS A 392 22.26 -0.46 1.87
N THR A 393 21.94 -1.57 1.22
CA THR A 393 21.71 -1.61 -0.23
C THR A 393 20.58 -0.65 -0.66
N ILE A 394 19.47 -0.60 0.08
CA ILE A 394 18.37 0.33 -0.17
C ILE A 394 18.78 1.77 0.07
N ARG A 395 19.55 2.04 1.12
CA ARG A 395 20.02 3.38 1.47
C ARG A 395 21.09 3.91 0.52
N ASP A 396 22.05 3.07 0.15
CA ASP A 396 23.11 3.40 -0.82
C ASP A 396 22.51 3.86 -2.16
N ARG A 397 21.44 3.18 -2.62
CA ARG A 397 20.74 3.51 -3.84
C ARG A 397 20.26 4.98 -3.88
N VAL A 398 19.85 5.54 -2.74
CA VAL A 398 19.39 6.94 -2.63
C VAL A 398 20.47 7.88 -2.07
N GLY A 399 21.68 7.37 -1.81
CA GLY A 399 22.83 8.13 -1.37
C GLY A 399 22.81 8.46 0.12
N LEU A 400 22.11 7.68 0.93
CA LEU A 400 22.11 7.79 2.38
C LEU A 400 23.21 6.90 2.99
N PRO A 401 23.83 7.31 4.12
CA PRO A 401 24.80 6.48 4.82
C PRO A 401 24.16 5.23 5.42
N GLU A 402 25.00 4.23 5.70
CA GLU A 402 24.56 3.05 6.46
C GLU A 402 24.12 3.45 7.88
N LEU A 403 23.18 2.68 8.41
CA LEU A 403 22.72 2.83 9.78
C LEU A 403 23.69 2.15 10.74
N ALA A 404 23.79 2.67 11.97
CA ALA A 404 24.52 2.00 13.04
C ALA A 404 23.83 0.69 13.40
N GLN A 405 24.54 -0.42 13.28
CA GLN A 405 23.96 -1.74 13.53
C GLN A 405 23.51 -1.88 14.98
N GLN A 406 22.24 -2.23 15.16
CA GLN A 406 21.65 -2.69 16.40
C GLN A 406 21.71 -4.22 16.47
N ASN A 407 21.67 -4.78 17.68
CA ASN A 407 21.78 -6.23 17.88
C ASN A 407 20.58 -6.81 18.66
N ASN A 408 19.45 -6.14 18.59
CA ASN A 408 18.19 -6.61 19.14
C ASN A 408 17.03 -6.21 18.21
N TRP A 409 15.95 -6.96 18.29
CA TRP A 409 14.78 -6.78 17.43
C TRP A 409 14.09 -5.43 17.61
N SER A 410 13.96 -4.94 18.84
CA SER A 410 13.22 -3.71 19.12
C SER A 410 13.84 -2.50 18.41
N ASP A 411 15.15 -2.33 18.56
CA ASP A 411 15.86 -1.19 17.97
C ASP A 411 16.00 -1.36 16.45
N TYR A 412 16.22 -2.59 15.98
CA TYR A 412 16.22 -2.89 14.55
C TYR A 412 14.85 -2.59 13.90
N LEU A 413 13.75 -2.90 14.59
CA LEU A 413 12.40 -2.63 14.09
C LEU A 413 12.15 -1.14 13.88
N GLU A 414 12.72 -0.26 14.70
CA GLU A 414 12.61 1.19 14.48
C GLU A 414 13.28 1.61 13.17
N ASP A 415 14.48 1.10 12.90
CA ASP A 415 15.21 1.36 11.65
C ASP A 415 14.47 0.79 10.44
N LEU A 416 14.05 -0.48 10.52
CA LEU A 416 13.29 -1.14 9.46
C LEU A 416 11.96 -0.41 9.18
N SER A 417 11.24 -0.01 10.22
CA SER A 417 9.95 0.67 10.10
C SER A 417 10.09 1.99 9.34
N LYS A 418 11.10 2.80 9.68
CA LYS A 418 11.39 4.07 8.99
C LYS A 418 11.80 3.82 7.53
N GLU A 419 12.68 2.85 7.30
CA GLU A 419 13.12 2.51 5.95
C GLU A 419 11.95 2.05 5.07
N ARG A 420 11.04 1.21 5.61
CA ARG A 420 9.84 0.78 4.89
C ARG A 420 8.84 1.92 4.64
N ILE A 421 8.69 2.89 5.55
CA ILE A 421 7.88 4.09 5.33
C ILE A 421 8.42 4.89 4.15
N CYS A 422 9.72 5.16 4.12
CA CYS A 422 10.33 5.97 3.07
C CYS A 422 10.35 5.24 1.71
N GLU A 423 10.61 3.94 1.73
CA GLU A 423 10.74 3.15 0.50
C GLU A 423 9.39 2.70 -0.06
N LEU A 424 8.53 2.12 0.77
CA LEU A 424 7.28 1.48 0.37
C LEU A 424 6.03 2.30 0.72
N GLY A 425 6.19 3.54 1.17
CA GLY A 425 5.06 4.40 1.49
C GLY A 425 4.07 4.51 0.33
N MET A 426 2.79 4.46 0.62
CA MET A 426 1.68 4.46 -0.35
C MET A 426 1.59 3.22 -1.26
N GLU A 427 2.23 2.09 -0.87
CA GLU A 427 2.17 0.83 -1.62
C GLU A 427 1.33 -0.27 -0.92
N GLY A 428 0.51 0.09 0.07
CA GLY A 428 -0.42 -0.85 0.73
C GLY A 428 0.20 -1.68 1.86
N HIS A 429 1.39 -1.31 2.36
CA HIS A 429 2.11 -2.13 3.33
C HIS A 429 1.89 -1.71 4.79
N ARG A 430 1.87 -0.41 5.09
CA ARG A 430 1.99 0.12 6.46
C ARG A 430 0.98 -0.46 7.44
N TYR A 431 -0.29 -0.55 7.06
CA TYR A 431 -1.35 -1.07 7.92
C TYR A 431 -1.05 -2.51 8.39
N PHE A 432 -0.70 -3.37 7.44
CA PHE A 432 -0.40 -4.77 7.73
C PHE A 432 0.95 -4.96 8.42
N ASP A 433 1.94 -4.10 8.13
CA ASP A 433 3.23 -4.09 8.82
C ASP A 433 3.04 -3.78 10.32
N LEU A 434 2.27 -2.77 10.65
CA LEU A 434 1.97 -2.42 12.04
C LEU A 434 1.28 -3.56 12.79
N ILE A 435 0.36 -4.26 12.11
CA ILE A 435 -0.36 -5.41 12.70
C ILE A 435 0.59 -6.58 12.95
N ARG A 436 1.32 -7.03 11.91
CA ARG A 436 2.21 -8.19 12.04
C ARG A 436 3.41 -7.97 12.97
N TRP A 437 3.82 -6.72 13.17
CA TRP A 437 4.84 -6.36 14.17
C TRP A 437 4.27 -6.24 15.60
N GLY A 438 2.96 -6.30 15.76
CA GLY A 438 2.29 -6.15 17.06
C GLY A 438 2.34 -4.74 17.64
N ILE A 439 2.49 -3.72 16.78
CA ILE A 439 2.64 -2.33 17.20
C ILE A 439 1.49 -1.41 16.76
N ALA A 440 0.48 -1.95 16.07
CA ALA A 440 -0.61 -1.16 15.51
C ALA A 440 -1.34 -0.34 16.59
N VAL A 441 -1.75 -0.98 17.69
CA VAL A 441 -2.47 -0.28 18.78
C VAL A 441 -1.63 0.85 19.36
N ARG A 442 -0.38 0.58 19.75
CA ARG A 442 0.49 1.62 20.34
C ARG A 442 0.80 2.77 19.39
N THR A 443 0.78 2.49 18.07
CA THR A 443 1.10 3.50 17.05
C THR A 443 -0.12 4.35 16.68
N LEU A 444 -1.32 3.76 16.66
CA LEU A 444 -2.50 4.39 16.06
C LEU A 444 -3.58 4.75 17.08
N ASP A 445 -3.68 4.03 18.21
CA ASP A 445 -4.76 4.26 19.16
C ASP A 445 -4.57 5.52 19.97
N HIS A 446 -5.64 6.27 20.17
CA HIS A 446 -5.65 7.57 20.87
C HIS A 446 -4.61 8.57 20.33
N LYS A 447 -4.39 8.57 19.00
CA LYS A 447 -3.49 9.50 18.31
C LYS A 447 -4.27 10.50 17.49
N ARG A 448 -3.73 11.71 17.38
CA ARG A 448 -4.10 12.70 16.37
C ARG A 448 -2.95 12.86 15.41
N LEU A 449 -3.26 12.86 14.14
CA LEU A 449 -2.27 13.12 13.11
C LEU A 449 -2.21 14.60 12.80
N HIS A 450 -1.09 15.00 12.23
CA HIS A 450 -0.77 16.39 11.97
C HIS A 450 -0.53 16.66 10.49
N GLY A 451 -0.70 17.90 10.17
CA GLY A 451 -0.34 18.51 8.90
C GLY A 451 0.34 19.85 9.13
N VAL A 452 0.64 20.56 8.06
CA VAL A 452 1.14 21.92 8.06
C VAL A 452 0.13 22.85 7.42
N LYS A 453 -0.39 23.81 8.16
CA LYS A 453 -1.19 24.91 7.64
C LYS A 453 -0.25 26.02 7.16
N ILE A 454 -0.35 26.36 5.90
CA ILE A 454 0.50 27.37 5.29
C ILE A 454 -0.37 28.59 4.99
N THR A 455 0.03 29.77 5.49
CA THR A 455 -0.60 31.05 5.20
C THR A 455 0.38 31.96 4.46
N GLN A 456 -0.13 32.82 3.58
CA GLN A 456 0.67 33.80 2.86
C GLN A 456 0.26 35.22 3.26
N ALA A 457 1.25 36.04 3.65
CA ALA A 457 1.05 37.43 3.93
C ALA A 457 2.27 38.22 3.45
N GLY A 458 2.03 39.32 2.71
CA GLY A 458 3.09 40.21 2.25
C GLY A 458 4.19 39.54 1.41
N GLY A 459 3.87 38.46 0.70
CA GLY A 459 4.83 37.71 -0.09
C GLY A 459 5.65 36.68 0.67
N SER A 460 5.46 36.55 1.98
CA SER A 460 6.09 35.55 2.84
C SER A 460 5.10 34.49 3.26
N PHE A 461 5.60 33.26 3.48
CA PHE A 461 4.81 32.16 4.00
C PHE A 461 5.04 32.00 5.51
N SER A 462 3.99 31.59 6.22
CA SER A 462 4.07 31.08 7.58
C SER A 462 3.58 29.63 7.60
N TYR A 463 4.29 28.79 8.35
CA TYR A 463 4.06 27.35 8.47
C TYR A 463 3.70 27.02 9.91
N ALA A 464 2.52 26.49 10.15
CA ALA A 464 2.07 26.09 11.48
C ALA A 464 1.70 24.60 11.47
N ARG A 465 2.24 23.85 12.42
CA ARG A 465 1.78 22.47 12.64
C ARG A 465 0.37 22.50 13.20
N VAL A 466 -0.52 21.74 12.61
CA VAL A 466 -1.93 21.66 12.99
C VAL A 466 -2.37 20.21 13.12
N GLU A 467 -3.28 19.94 14.04
CA GLU A 467 -4.00 18.67 14.04
C GLU A 467 -4.90 18.61 12.80
N CYS A 468 -4.78 17.52 12.03
CA CYS A 468 -5.61 17.31 10.85
C CYS A 468 -6.80 16.38 11.13
N ASP A 469 -6.95 15.92 12.34
CA ASP A 469 -8.07 15.14 12.84
C ASP A 469 -8.95 15.97 13.78
N THR A 470 -10.27 15.76 13.75
CA THR A 470 -11.21 16.48 14.65
C THR A 470 -11.30 15.85 16.04
N GLN A 471 -10.85 14.61 16.17
CA GLN A 471 -10.82 13.85 17.43
C GLN A 471 -9.71 12.81 17.37
N ASP A 472 -9.40 12.19 18.52
CA ASP A 472 -8.42 11.12 18.59
C ASP A 472 -8.88 9.92 17.76
N ARG A 473 -7.95 9.32 17.02
CA ARG A 473 -8.18 8.06 16.33
C ARG A 473 -8.32 6.94 17.33
N LEU A 474 -9.23 6.01 17.09
CA LEU A 474 -9.39 4.81 17.89
C LEU A 474 -8.98 3.58 17.09
N PHE A 475 -8.06 2.82 17.64
CA PHE A 475 -7.58 1.57 17.05
C PHE A 475 -7.57 0.44 18.10
N PRO A 476 -8.74 -0.02 18.58
CA PRO A 476 -8.84 -1.12 19.51
C PRO A 476 -8.26 -2.40 18.91
N GLU A 477 -7.79 -3.32 19.77
CA GLU A 477 -7.12 -4.56 19.37
C GLU A 477 -7.89 -5.37 18.31
N LYS A 478 -9.22 -5.37 18.39
CA LYS A 478 -10.05 -6.08 17.38
C LYS A 478 -9.82 -5.65 15.93
N TYR A 479 -9.25 -4.46 15.69
CA TYR A 479 -8.94 -3.98 14.34
C TYR A 479 -7.66 -4.60 13.76
N THR A 480 -6.95 -5.41 14.53
CA THR A 480 -5.80 -6.19 14.03
C THR A 480 -6.21 -7.44 13.25
N ILE A 481 -7.49 -7.78 13.24
CA ILE A 481 -8.05 -8.88 12.46
C ILE A 481 -9.42 -8.48 11.90
N PHE A 482 -9.74 -8.88 10.70
CA PHE A 482 -11.05 -8.58 10.12
C PHE A 482 -12.10 -9.59 10.55
N PRO A 483 -13.35 -9.13 10.78
CA PRO A 483 -14.45 -10.02 11.11
C PRO A 483 -14.90 -10.83 9.90
N ILE A 484 -15.26 -12.09 10.11
CA ILE A 484 -15.93 -12.90 9.11
C ILE A 484 -17.32 -12.30 8.82
N PRO A 485 -17.72 -12.17 7.54
CA PRO A 485 -19.01 -11.58 7.18
C PRO A 485 -20.20 -12.31 7.80
N TYR A 486 -21.22 -11.56 8.20
CA TYR A 486 -22.44 -12.16 8.76
C TYR A 486 -23.14 -13.14 7.81
N THR A 487 -23.05 -12.89 6.50
CA THR A 487 -23.61 -13.81 5.50
C THR A 487 -22.95 -15.18 5.54
N GLU A 488 -21.63 -15.23 5.71
CA GLU A 488 -20.92 -16.50 5.86
C GLU A 488 -21.36 -17.22 7.13
N LEU A 489 -21.41 -16.52 8.27
CA LEU A 489 -21.79 -17.11 9.55
C LEU A 489 -23.25 -17.60 9.57
N GLN A 490 -24.15 -16.99 8.78
CA GLN A 490 -25.54 -17.43 8.65
C GLN A 490 -25.69 -18.65 7.74
N ASP A 491 -24.91 -18.69 6.67
CA ASP A 491 -25.04 -19.73 5.64
C ASP A 491 -24.21 -20.98 5.95
N ASN A 492 -23.14 -20.85 6.74
CA ASN A 492 -22.19 -21.89 7.10
C ASN A 492 -22.16 -22.10 8.62
N THR A 493 -22.84 -23.12 9.08
CA THR A 493 -23.03 -23.40 10.51
C THR A 493 -21.77 -23.91 11.22
N LEU A 494 -20.74 -24.27 10.49
CA LEU A 494 -19.43 -24.69 11.04
C LEU A 494 -18.41 -23.57 11.08
N CYS A 495 -18.73 -22.39 10.53
CA CYS A 495 -17.87 -21.23 10.56
C CYS A 495 -18.19 -20.37 11.79
N GLU A 496 -17.21 -20.14 12.64
CA GLU A 496 -17.34 -19.31 13.83
C GLU A 496 -16.63 -17.96 13.64
N GLN A 497 -17.20 -16.93 14.27
CA GLN A 497 -16.58 -15.60 14.29
C GLN A 497 -15.27 -15.61 15.12
N ASN A 498 -14.33 -14.77 14.70
CA ASN A 498 -13.11 -14.55 15.49
C ASN A 498 -13.44 -14.01 16.90
N GLU A 499 -12.68 -14.45 17.89
CA GLU A 499 -12.91 -14.12 19.31
C GLU A 499 -12.97 -12.61 19.59
N LEU A 500 -12.16 -11.80 18.91
CA LEU A 500 -12.15 -10.35 19.09
C LEU A 500 -13.42 -9.66 18.56
N TRP A 501 -14.24 -10.38 17.78
CA TRP A 501 -15.46 -9.88 17.17
C TRP A 501 -16.75 -10.59 17.66
N LYS A 502 -16.64 -11.55 18.58
CA LYS A 502 -17.77 -12.21 19.25
C LYS A 502 -18.48 -11.31 20.32
#